data_4f505645692ef3a6963b132a7a5a73ca
#
_entry.id   4f505645692ef3a6963b132a7a5a73ca
#
_cell.length_a   1.000
_cell.length_b   1.000
_cell.length_c   1.000
_cell.angle_alpha   90.00
_cell.angle_beta   90.00
_cell.angle_gamma   90.00
#
_symmetry.space_group_name_H-M   'P 1'
#
loop_
_entity.id
_entity.type
_entity.pdbx_description
1 polymer ?
#
loop_
_entity_poly.entity_id
_entity_poly.type
_entity_poly.pdbx_seq_one_letter_code
_entity_poly.pdbx_strand_id
1 'polypeptide(L)'
;MTTAIKGGKIYKSGEFLPNELFVVDAREKAGLESETGSDFDFERVINADNSFILPSFCDVHVHFREPGQSYKETISTGSKAAAHGGYTTVCTMPNLKPAPSTLDALNVQLDLIKKNADIEVIPYGTITLAQNGRGELADMGALASYVCAFSDDGRGVQADGLMREAMYQAKELGKLIVAHCEDEALLREGKVRES
;
A
#
# COMPACT_ATOMS: atom_id res chain seq x y z
N MET A 1 -21.36 -1.01 -12.65
CA MET A 1 -21.41 0.44 -12.97
C MET A 1 -20.41 0.70 -14.06
N THR A 2 -20.90 1.12 -15.23
CA THR A 2 -20.05 1.35 -16.42
C THR A 2 -19.88 2.85 -16.62
N THR A 3 -18.64 3.32 -16.62
CA THR A 3 -18.30 4.74 -16.77
C THR A 3 -17.55 4.94 -18.08
N ALA A 4 -17.99 5.90 -18.89
CA ALA A 4 -17.27 6.38 -20.06
C ALA A 4 -16.45 7.62 -19.71
N ILE A 5 -15.21 7.70 -20.18
CA ILE A 5 -14.36 8.89 -20.11
C ILE A 5 -14.11 9.35 -21.55
N LYS A 6 -14.62 10.52 -21.93
CA LYS A 6 -14.52 11.07 -23.30
C LYS A 6 -13.56 12.23 -23.35
N GLY A 7 -12.80 12.31 -24.45
CA GLY A 7 -11.82 13.37 -24.68
C GLY A 7 -10.52 13.20 -23.88
N GLY A 8 -9.67 14.22 -23.93
CA GLY A 8 -8.38 14.23 -23.25
C GLY A 8 -7.29 13.44 -23.94
N LYS A 9 -6.22 13.13 -23.19
CA LYS A 9 -5.10 12.30 -23.64
C LYS A 9 -4.87 11.16 -22.66
N ILE A 10 -4.89 9.92 -23.14
CA ILE A 10 -4.63 8.73 -22.34
C ILE A 10 -3.15 8.33 -22.42
N TYR A 11 -2.55 8.01 -21.28
CA TYR A 11 -1.21 7.44 -21.20
C TYR A 11 -1.24 5.95 -21.52
N LYS A 12 -0.55 5.55 -22.60
CA LYS A 12 -0.42 4.16 -23.01
C LYS A 12 0.98 3.89 -23.56
N SER A 13 1.65 2.87 -23.05
CA SER A 13 2.95 2.39 -23.54
C SER A 13 4.05 3.47 -23.65
N GLY A 14 4.09 4.41 -22.69
CA GLY A 14 5.12 5.46 -22.66
C GLY A 14 4.72 6.78 -23.30
N GLU A 15 3.55 6.86 -23.95
CA GLU A 15 3.12 8.04 -24.70
C GLU A 15 1.70 8.48 -24.30
N PHE A 16 1.41 9.77 -24.53
CA PHE A 16 0.06 10.32 -24.39
C PHE A 16 -0.62 10.36 -25.77
N LEU A 17 -1.64 9.54 -25.93
CA LEU A 17 -2.43 9.43 -27.15
C LEU A 17 -3.78 10.16 -26.99
N PRO A 18 -4.34 10.74 -28.08
CA PRO A 18 -5.70 11.25 -28.05
C PRO A 18 -6.68 10.16 -27.60
N ASN A 19 -7.58 10.50 -26.69
CA ASN A 19 -8.63 9.59 -26.23
C ASN A 19 -9.98 10.04 -26.78
N GLU A 20 -10.65 9.18 -27.53
CA GLU A 20 -12.02 9.39 -27.96
C GLU A 20 -13.00 8.85 -26.91
N LEU A 21 -12.78 7.61 -26.46
CA LEU A 21 -13.60 6.95 -25.46
C LEU A 21 -12.78 5.90 -24.69
N PHE A 22 -12.73 6.03 -23.38
CA PHE A 22 -12.18 5.02 -22.47
C PHE A 22 -13.28 4.52 -21.56
N VAL A 23 -13.45 3.20 -21.47
CA VAL A 23 -14.53 2.58 -20.72
C VAL A 23 -13.96 1.94 -19.45
N VAL A 24 -14.59 2.25 -18.32
CA VAL A 24 -14.31 1.62 -17.02
C VAL A 24 -15.55 0.85 -16.57
N ASP A 25 -15.48 -0.47 -16.58
CA ASP A 25 -16.52 -1.32 -16.00
C ASP A 25 -16.03 -1.86 -14.64
N ALA A 26 -16.79 -1.63 -13.59
CA ALA A 26 -16.46 -2.14 -12.25
C ALA A 26 -16.44 -3.67 -12.15
N ARG A 27 -16.99 -4.39 -13.13
CA ARG A 27 -17.03 -5.86 -13.21
C ARG A 27 -15.92 -6.46 -14.08
N GLU A 28 -15.33 -5.64 -14.94
CA GLU A 28 -14.33 -6.03 -15.93
C GLU A 28 -13.18 -5.03 -15.98
N LYS A 29 -12.19 -5.29 -16.80
CA LYS A 29 -11.02 -4.43 -16.91
C LYS A 29 -11.37 -3.13 -17.64
N ALA A 30 -10.78 -2.02 -17.22
CA ALA A 30 -10.80 -0.78 -17.96
C ALA A 30 -10.08 -0.92 -19.31
N GLY A 31 -10.62 -0.32 -20.38
CA GLY A 31 -10.03 -0.39 -21.71
C GLY A 31 -10.57 0.66 -22.69
N LEU A 32 -9.88 0.83 -23.80
CA LEU A 32 -10.37 1.64 -24.91
C LEU A 32 -11.56 0.96 -25.59
N GLU A 33 -12.50 1.71 -26.16
CA GLU A 33 -13.67 1.15 -26.87
C GLU A 33 -13.26 0.15 -27.95
N SER A 34 -12.17 0.42 -28.68
CA SER A 34 -11.60 -0.49 -29.67
C SER A 34 -11.12 -1.84 -29.13
N GLU A 35 -10.90 -1.93 -27.80
CA GLU A 35 -10.42 -3.14 -27.12
C GLU A 35 -11.52 -3.86 -26.37
N THR A 36 -12.62 -3.18 -26.05
CA THR A 36 -13.70 -3.71 -25.21
C THR A 36 -14.93 -4.20 -26.00
N GLY A 37 -15.04 -3.87 -27.30
CA GLY A 37 -16.15 -4.31 -28.18
C GLY A 37 -17.51 -3.75 -27.76
N SER A 38 -18.20 -3.12 -28.69
CA SER A 38 -19.54 -2.53 -28.80
C SER A 38 -20.56 -2.62 -27.64
N ASP A 39 -21.45 -1.63 -27.62
CA ASP A 39 -22.73 -1.52 -26.89
C ASP A 39 -22.66 -1.56 -25.36
N PHE A 40 -21.98 -0.56 -24.80
CA PHE A 40 -22.11 -0.27 -23.38
C PHE A 40 -23.21 0.77 -23.12
N ASP A 41 -24.14 0.41 -22.25
CA ASP A 41 -25.05 1.37 -21.66
C ASP A 41 -24.29 2.07 -20.51
N PHE A 42 -23.89 3.32 -20.74
CA PHE A 42 -23.07 4.06 -19.77
C PHE A 42 -23.95 4.66 -18.67
N GLU A 43 -23.72 4.23 -17.43
CA GLU A 43 -24.36 4.81 -16.26
C GLU A 43 -23.78 6.18 -15.92
N ARG A 44 -22.54 6.45 -16.32
CA ARG A 44 -21.84 7.72 -16.10
C ARG A 44 -20.95 8.08 -17.26
N VAL A 45 -20.93 9.38 -17.63
CA VAL A 45 -20.01 9.94 -18.63
C VAL A 45 -19.19 11.05 -17.97
N ILE A 46 -17.86 10.97 -18.09
CA ILE A 46 -16.91 11.98 -17.63
C ILE A 46 -16.31 12.66 -18.85
N ASN A 47 -16.42 13.99 -18.93
CA ASN A 47 -15.70 14.77 -19.94
C ASN A 47 -14.28 15.04 -19.42
N ALA A 48 -13.27 14.59 -20.16
CA ALA A 48 -11.85 14.75 -19.88
C ALA A 48 -11.16 15.71 -20.88
N ASP A 49 -11.89 16.56 -21.59
CA ASP A 49 -11.30 17.55 -22.51
C ASP A 49 -10.23 18.37 -21.79
N ASN A 50 -9.07 18.55 -22.45
CA ASN A 50 -7.89 19.22 -21.91
C ASN A 50 -7.27 18.56 -20.67
N SER A 51 -7.60 17.29 -20.39
CA SER A 51 -7.07 16.52 -19.26
C SER A 51 -6.19 15.37 -19.72
N PHE A 52 -5.40 14.85 -18.77
CA PHE A 52 -4.66 13.61 -18.94
C PHE A 52 -5.37 12.47 -18.20
N ILE A 53 -5.45 11.32 -18.85
CA ILE A 53 -5.98 10.08 -18.27
C ILE A 53 -4.79 9.18 -17.99
N LEU A 54 -4.60 8.84 -16.72
CA LEU A 54 -3.49 8.03 -16.22
C LEU A 54 -4.02 6.84 -15.42
N PRO A 55 -3.27 5.73 -15.34
CA PRO A 55 -3.51 4.76 -14.28
C PRO A 55 -3.45 5.44 -12.93
N SER A 56 -4.23 4.93 -11.97
CA SER A 56 -4.16 5.41 -10.60
C SER A 56 -2.79 5.16 -9.98
N PHE A 57 -2.46 5.94 -8.95
CA PHE A 57 -1.19 5.78 -8.25
C PHE A 57 -1.29 4.70 -7.17
N CYS A 58 -0.13 4.09 -6.87
CA CYS A 58 0.07 3.22 -5.74
C CYS A 58 1.13 3.83 -4.83
N ASP A 59 0.85 4.00 -3.53
CA ASP A 59 1.83 4.41 -2.55
C ASP A 59 2.25 3.22 -1.70
N VAL A 60 3.52 2.85 -1.79
CA VAL A 60 4.04 1.66 -1.11
C VAL A 60 4.52 1.93 0.31
N HIS A 61 4.35 3.15 0.85
CA HIS A 61 4.82 3.51 2.18
C HIS A 61 3.97 4.60 2.82
N VAL A 62 2.90 4.21 3.52
CA VAL A 62 2.05 5.13 4.28
C VAL A 62 1.88 4.69 5.73
N HIS A 63 1.45 5.63 6.58
CA HIS A 63 1.22 5.38 8.00
C HIS A 63 -0.23 5.61 8.39
N PHE A 64 -1.06 4.60 8.21
CA PHE A 64 -2.40 4.56 8.79
C PHE A 64 -2.31 3.97 10.20
N ARG A 65 -2.40 4.77 11.20
CA ARG A 65 -2.02 4.50 12.58
C ARG A 65 -3.02 3.63 13.37
N GLU A 66 -3.91 2.92 12.69
CA GLU A 66 -4.86 1.95 13.25
C GLU A 66 -4.41 0.50 12.98
N PRO A 67 -4.47 -0.34 14.02
CA PRO A 67 -4.93 -0.10 15.40
C PRO A 67 -3.95 0.64 16.31
N GLY A 68 -4.48 1.23 17.38
CA GLY A 68 -3.75 1.65 18.58
C GLY A 68 -3.22 3.09 18.60
N GLN A 69 -3.22 3.81 17.49
CA GLN A 69 -2.76 5.18 17.40
C GLN A 69 -3.70 6.07 16.56
N SER A 70 -5.01 5.81 16.61
CA SER A 70 -6.04 6.50 15.81
C SER A 70 -6.09 8.01 16.01
N TYR A 71 -5.51 8.52 17.11
CA TYR A 71 -5.36 9.95 17.36
C TYR A 71 -4.38 10.66 16.40
N LYS A 72 -3.53 9.91 15.69
CA LYS A 72 -2.61 10.43 14.67
C LYS A 72 -3.21 10.36 13.28
N GLU A 73 -3.76 9.20 12.92
CA GLU A 73 -4.37 8.92 11.63
C GLU A 73 -5.26 7.68 11.75
N THR A 74 -6.37 7.64 11.00
CA THR A 74 -7.24 6.48 10.88
C THR A 74 -7.18 5.88 9.49
N ILE A 75 -7.59 4.63 9.33
CA ILE A 75 -7.74 4.00 8.01
C ILE A 75 -8.75 4.78 7.16
N SER A 76 -9.87 5.22 7.77
CA SER A 76 -10.89 5.97 7.03
C SER A 76 -10.37 7.33 6.53
N THR A 77 -9.72 8.12 7.39
CA THR A 77 -9.25 9.45 6.99
C THR A 77 -8.07 9.37 6.03
N GLY A 78 -7.13 8.45 6.28
CA GLY A 78 -5.97 8.24 5.42
C GLY A 78 -6.36 7.70 4.03
N SER A 79 -7.29 6.74 3.95
CA SER A 79 -7.75 6.20 2.66
C SER A 79 -8.50 7.24 1.83
N LYS A 80 -9.30 8.11 2.47
CA LYS A 80 -9.96 9.25 1.79
C LYS A 80 -8.95 10.26 1.27
N ALA A 81 -7.93 10.60 2.07
CA ALA A 81 -6.86 11.49 1.64
C ALA A 81 -6.10 10.92 0.45
N ALA A 82 -5.77 9.63 0.47
CA ALA A 82 -5.13 8.94 -0.64
C ALA A 82 -6.01 8.94 -1.90
N ALA A 83 -7.30 8.59 -1.78
CA ALA A 83 -8.26 8.64 -2.88
C ALA A 83 -8.35 10.04 -3.50
N HIS A 84 -8.38 11.09 -2.68
CA HIS A 84 -8.38 12.47 -3.14
C HIS A 84 -7.10 12.85 -3.88
N GLY A 85 -5.98 12.23 -3.53
CA GLY A 85 -4.68 12.37 -4.21
C GLY A 85 -4.54 11.55 -5.50
N GLY A 86 -5.55 10.74 -5.87
CA GLY A 86 -5.50 9.87 -7.06
C GLY A 86 -4.87 8.50 -6.81
N TYR A 87 -4.66 8.12 -5.55
CA TYR A 87 -4.20 6.79 -5.17
C TYR A 87 -5.38 5.83 -4.98
N THR A 88 -5.29 4.64 -5.56
CA THR A 88 -6.29 3.58 -5.37
C THR A 88 -5.76 2.40 -4.58
N THR A 89 -4.46 2.35 -4.37
CA THR A 89 -3.79 1.32 -3.57
C THR A 89 -2.72 1.95 -2.70
N VAL A 90 -2.67 1.58 -1.43
CA VAL A 90 -1.60 2.00 -0.51
C VAL A 90 -1.11 0.82 0.32
N CYS A 91 0.19 0.81 0.65
CA CYS A 91 0.77 -0.19 1.55
C CYS A 91 1.10 0.45 2.91
N THR A 92 0.48 -0.06 3.99
CA THR A 92 0.59 0.55 5.33
C THR A 92 1.69 -0.08 6.16
N MET A 93 2.58 0.75 6.68
CA MET A 93 3.67 0.35 7.56
C MET A 93 3.19 -0.27 8.88
N PRO A 94 3.95 -1.21 9.46
CA PRO A 94 3.49 -2.06 10.56
C PRO A 94 3.63 -1.43 11.95
N ASN A 95 4.03 -0.16 12.08
CA ASN A 95 4.24 0.52 13.36
C ASN A 95 2.93 0.88 14.07
N LEU A 96 2.25 -0.16 14.50
CA LEU A 96 0.92 -0.18 15.11
C LEU A 96 0.93 -0.75 16.54
N LYS A 97 -0.22 -0.75 17.20
CA LYS A 97 -0.42 -1.36 18.54
C LYS A 97 -1.75 -2.12 18.58
N PRO A 98 -1.72 -3.46 18.51
CA PRO A 98 -0.53 -4.32 18.40
C PRO A 98 0.14 -4.20 17.02
N ALA A 99 1.45 -4.42 16.99
CA ALA A 99 2.19 -4.55 15.74
C ALA A 99 1.83 -5.90 15.06
N PRO A 100 1.65 -5.97 13.73
CA PRO A 100 1.22 -7.17 13.00
C PRO A 100 2.36 -8.20 12.87
N SER A 101 2.81 -8.76 14.00
CA SER A 101 3.85 -9.78 14.10
C SER A 101 3.31 -11.20 14.21
N THR A 102 2.00 -11.35 14.43
CA THR A 102 1.26 -12.60 14.49
C THR A 102 -0.02 -12.46 13.68
N LEU A 103 -0.61 -13.59 13.27
CA LEU A 103 -1.86 -13.57 12.50
C LEU A 103 -3.01 -12.92 13.30
N ASP A 104 -3.09 -13.16 14.60
CA ASP A 104 -4.12 -12.55 15.45
C ASP A 104 -4.00 -11.02 15.48
N ALA A 105 -2.77 -10.50 15.63
CA ALA A 105 -2.53 -9.06 15.62
C ALA A 105 -2.83 -8.45 14.22
N LEU A 106 -2.47 -9.14 13.14
CA LEU A 106 -2.77 -8.72 11.79
C LEU A 106 -4.27 -8.72 11.50
N ASN A 107 -5.02 -9.72 11.97
CA ASN A 107 -6.46 -9.80 11.76
C ASN A 107 -7.20 -8.58 12.31
N VAL A 108 -6.76 -8.00 13.42
CA VAL A 108 -7.33 -6.76 13.96
C VAL A 108 -7.21 -5.62 12.93
N GLN A 109 -6.06 -5.50 12.28
CA GLN A 109 -5.85 -4.49 11.23
C GLN A 109 -6.68 -4.78 9.98
N LEU A 110 -6.72 -6.05 9.54
CA LEU A 110 -7.49 -6.46 8.36
C LEU A 110 -9.00 -6.20 8.52
N ASP A 111 -9.55 -6.46 9.71
CA ASP A 111 -10.95 -6.15 10.00
C ASP A 111 -11.25 -4.65 9.95
N LEU A 112 -10.33 -3.83 10.46
CA LEU A 112 -10.45 -2.37 10.37
C LEU A 112 -10.34 -1.87 8.93
N ILE A 113 -9.42 -2.42 8.14
CA ILE A 113 -9.28 -2.12 6.70
C ILE A 113 -10.58 -2.46 5.98
N LYS A 114 -11.08 -3.68 6.15
CA LYS A 114 -12.33 -4.14 5.51
C LYS A 114 -13.52 -3.25 5.83
N LYS A 115 -13.59 -2.73 7.04
CA LYS A 115 -14.70 -1.90 7.52
C LYS A 115 -14.60 -0.43 7.09
N ASN A 116 -13.40 0.13 7.04
CA ASN A 116 -13.19 1.58 7.04
C ASN A 116 -12.43 2.11 5.82
N ALA A 117 -11.82 1.26 4.98
CA ALA A 117 -11.04 1.73 3.84
C ALA A 117 -11.92 2.06 2.63
N ASP A 118 -11.67 3.20 2.00
CA ASP A 118 -12.32 3.62 0.75
C ASP A 118 -11.54 3.20 -0.51
N ILE A 119 -10.28 2.76 -0.34
CA ILE A 119 -9.40 2.26 -1.40
C ILE A 119 -8.77 0.94 -0.97
N GLU A 120 -8.03 0.30 -1.85
CA GLU A 120 -7.25 -0.88 -1.49
C GLU A 120 -6.13 -0.51 -0.51
N VAL A 121 -6.13 -1.16 0.65
CA VAL A 121 -5.11 -0.99 1.70
C VAL A 121 -4.48 -2.34 1.99
N ILE A 122 -3.19 -2.47 1.72
CA ILE A 122 -2.45 -3.71 1.90
C ILE A 122 -1.45 -3.51 3.05
N PRO A 123 -1.54 -4.28 4.15
CA PRO A 123 -0.62 -4.12 5.27
C PRO A 123 0.77 -4.69 5.00
N TYR A 124 1.76 -4.17 5.72
CA TYR A 124 3.03 -4.86 5.97
C TYR A 124 2.91 -5.75 7.20
N GLY A 125 3.61 -6.90 7.19
CA GLY A 125 3.94 -7.62 8.42
C GLY A 125 5.21 -7.07 9.04
N THR A 126 5.44 -7.31 10.35
CA THR A 126 6.73 -7.00 10.95
C THR A 126 7.79 -8.03 10.58
N ILE A 127 9.06 -7.62 10.59
CA ILE A 127 10.21 -8.54 10.48
C ILE A 127 10.42 -9.25 11.80
N THR A 128 10.45 -8.49 12.90
CA THR A 128 10.68 -9.04 14.24
C THR A 128 9.40 -9.08 15.06
N LEU A 129 9.37 -9.98 16.04
CA LEU A 129 8.26 -10.10 16.97
C LEU A 129 8.01 -8.76 17.69
N ALA A 130 6.75 -8.32 17.67
CA ALA A 130 6.29 -7.03 18.20
C ALA A 130 7.05 -5.80 17.68
N GLN A 131 7.69 -5.90 16.50
CA GLN A 131 8.46 -4.81 15.88
C GLN A 131 9.60 -4.31 16.80
N ASN A 132 10.29 -5.21 17.46
CA ASN A 132 11.34 -4.84 18.41
C ASN A 132 12.69 -4.53 17.76
N GLY A 133 12.89 -4.88 16.48
CA GLY A 133 14.18 -4.76 15.78
C GLY A 133 15.25 -5.74 16.29
N ARG A 134 14.92 -6.58 17.26
CA ARG A 134 15.80 -7.50 17.99
C ARG A 134 15.04 -8.75 18.43
N GLY A 135 15.76 -9.77 18.88
CA GLY A 135 15.17 -10.99 19.43
C GLY A 135 14.77 -11.98 18.36
N GLU A 136 13.51 -12.30 18.25
CA GLU A 136 12.98 -13.33 17.37
C GLU A 136 12.30 -12.71 16.14
N LEU A 137 12.25 -13.45 15.05
CA LEU A 137 11.45 -13.08 13.87
C LEU A 137 9.95 -13.21 14.17
N ALA A 138 9.15 -12.41 13.49
CA ALA A 138 7.71 -12.60 13.43
C ALA A 138 7.35 -13.93 12.74
N ASP A 139 6.11 -14.39 12.88
CA ASP A 139 5.62 -15.54 12.11
C ASP A 139 5.37 -15.17 10.64
N MET A 140 6.47 -14.92 9.92
CA MET A 140 6.41 -14.47 8.52
C MET A 140 5.65 -15.45 7.62
N GLY A 141 5.74 -16.75 7.92
CA GLY A 141 5.02 -17.79 7.17
C GLY A 141 3.51 -17.65 7.26
N ALA A 142 2.97 -17.46 8.47
CA ALA A 142 1.54 -17.27 8.69
C ALA A 142 1.03 -15.94 8.11
N LEU A 143 1.88 -14.90 8.08
CA LEU A 143 1.51 -13.56 7.61
C LEU A 143 1.57 -13.40 6.09
N ALA A 144 2.41 -14.17 5.39
CA ALA A 144 2.80 -13.93 4.00
C ALA A 144 1.64 -13.76 3.02
N SER A 145 0.54 -14.53 3.19
CA SER A 145 -0.61 -14.46 2.29
C SER A 145 -1.45 -13.17 2.41
N TYR A 146 -1.24 -12.42 3.47
CA TYR A 146 -2.08 -11.26 3.82
C TYR A 146 -1.36 -9.92 3.73
N VAL A 147 -0.03 -9.94 3.52
CA VAL A 147 0.80 -8.73 3.54
C VAL A 147 1.50 -8.51 2.20
N CYS A 148 1.82 -7.25 1.87
CA CYS A 148 2.60 -6.95 0.66
C CYS A 148 4.08 -7.32 0.83
N ALA A 149 4.65 -7.05 2.01
CA ALA A 149 6.05 -7.28 2.34
C ALA A 149 6.25 -7.24 3.86
N PHE A 150 7.49 -7.31 4.33
CA PHE A 150 7.84 -7.23 5.76
C PHE A 150 8.74 -6.03 6.04
N SER A 151 8.47 -5.36 7.17
CA SER A 151 9.22 -4.17 7.60
C SER A 151 9.17 -4.03 9.12
N ASP A 152 10.23 -3.50 9.70
CA ASP A 152 10.25 -2.97 11.07
C ASP A 152 10.37 -1.45 11.05
N ASP A 153 9.64 -0.80 10.14
CA ASP A 153 9.70 0.66 9.97
C ASP A 153 9.53 1.41 11.29
N GLY A 154 10.44 2.38 11.52
CA GLY A 154 10.54 3.17 12.74
C GLY A 154 11.43 2.58 13.83
N ARG A 155 12.01 1.36 13.63
CA ARG A 155 13.01 0.78 14.53
C ARG A 155 14.21 0.20 13.81
N GLY A 156 13.97 -0.50 12.71
CA GLY A 156 14.99 -1.25 12.00
C GLY A 156 15.48 -2.50 12.74
N VAL A 157 15.97 -3.46 11.99
CA VAL A 157 16.58 -4.67 12.55
C VAL A 157 18.05 -4.39 12.86
N GLN A 158 18.46 -4.60 14.12
CA GLN A 158 19.75 -4.17 14.65
C GLN A 158 20.84 -5.26 14.61
N ALA A 159 20.49 -6.47 14.19
CA ALA A 159 21.45 -7.58 14.14
C ALA A 159 21.54 -8.15 12.72
N ASP A 160 22.75 -8.15 12.13
CA ASP A 160 23.02 -8.65 10.76
C ASP A 160 22.55 -10.09 10.57
N GLY A 161 22.76 -10.96 11.56
CA GLY A 161 22.33 -12.36 11.50
C GLY A 161 20.82 -12.50 11.40
N LEU A 162 20.08 -11.71 12.20
CA LEU A 162 18.62 -11.70 12.20
C LEU A 162 18.05 -11.15 10.88
N MET A 163 18.63 -10.06 10.35
CA MET A 163 18.22 -9.51 9.06
C MET A 163 18.48 -10.51 7.93
N ARG A 164 19.62 -11.18 7.95
CA ARG A 164 19.97 -12.21 6.94
C ARG A 164 18.94 -13.36 6.97
N GLU A 165 18.59 -13.85 8.15
CA GLU A 165 17.58 -14.89 8.31
C GLU A 165 16.22 -14.43 7.78
N ALA A 166 15.79 -13.21 8.14
CA ALA A 166 14.56 -12.61 7.63
C ALA A 166 14.54 -12.53 6.10
N MET A 167 15.67 -12.13 5.48
CA MET A 167 15.79 -12.05 4.01
C MET A 167 15.68 -13.44 3.34
N TYR A 168 16.24 -14.49 3.95
CA TYR A 168 16.08 -15.85 3.43
C TYR A 168 14.63 -16.31 3.53
N GLN A 169 13.97 -16.11 4.68
CA GLN A 169 12.56 -16.48 4.85
C GLN A 169 11.66 -15.70 3.89
N ALA A 170 11.86 -14.39 3.77
CA ALA A 170 11.09 -13.58 2.82
C ALA A 170 11.25 -14.06 1.37
N LYS A 171 12.47 -14.41 0.96
CA LYS A 171 12.75 -14.96 -0.37
C LYS A 171 11.99 -16.27 -0.62
N GLU A 172 12.00 -17.20 0.34
CA GLU A 172 11.25 -18.48 0.23
C GLU A 172 9.74 -18.25 0.13
N LEU A 173 9.24 -17.22 0.81
CA LEU A 173 7.83 -16.82 0.77
C LEU A 173 7.45 -15.97 -0.45
N GLY A 174 8.40 -15.62 -1.32
CA GLY A 174 8.19 -14.72 -2.46
C GLY A 174 7.84 -13.29 -2.05
N LYS A 175 8.35 -12.81 -0.89
CA LYS A 175 8.10 -11.49 -0.32
C LYS A 175 9.36 -10.64 -0.27
N LEU A 176 9.16 -9.32 -0.17
CA LEU A 176 10.25 -8.37 0.00
C LEU A 176 10.48 -8.05 1.48
N ILE A 177 11.71 -7.66 1.78
CA ILE A 177 12.06 -6.91 3.00
C ILE A 177 12.17 -5.43 2.63
N VAL A 178 11.49 -4.58 3.38
CA VAL A 178 11.56 -3.12 3.27
C VAL A 178 12.20 -2.59 4.55
N ALA A 179 13.48 -2.27 4.47
CA ALA A 179 14.28 -1.96 5.64
C ALA A 179 14.15 -0.49 6.06
N HIS A 180 14.01 -0.27 7.36
CA HIS A 180 14.28 1.01 8.01
C HIS A 180 15.76 1.03 8.40
N CYS A 181 16.57 1.69 7.58
CA CYS A 181 18.04 1.64 7.69
C CYS A 181 18.56 2.62 8.74
N GLU A 182 18.35 2.30 10.01
CA GLU A 182 18.72 3.11 11.15
C GLU A 182 19.47 2.28 12.18
N ASP A 183 20.68 2.72 12.54
CA ASP A 183 21.47 2.12 13.61
C ASP A 183 21.15 2.85 14.91
N GLU A 184 20.44 2.18 15.83
CA GLU A 184 20.03 2.77 17.10
C GLU A 184 21.22 3.25 17.97
N ALA A 185 22.40 2.64 17.82
CA ALA A 185 23.60 3.07 18.55
C ALA A 185 24.10 4.44 18.09
N LEU A 186 23.75 4.85 16.88
CA LEU A 186 24.16 6.13 16.28
C LEU A 186 23.12 7.25 16.42
N LEU A 187 21.89 6.92 16.85
CA LEU A 187 20.77 7.88 16.89
C LEU A 187 20.91 9.00 17.92
N ARG A 188 21.75 8.87 18.92
CA ARG A 188 22.00 9.89 19.97
C ARG A 188 20.70 10.61 20.40
N GLU A 189 19.71 9.84 20.85
CA GLU A 189 18.39 10.33 21.26
C GLU A 189 17.56 11.01 20.14
N GLY A 190 17.82 10.69 18.89
CA GLY A 190 17.07 11.22 17.74
C GLY A 190 17.41 12.68 17.41
N LYS A 191 18.52 13.21 17.88
CA LYS A 191 18.96 14.55 17.54
C LYS A 191 19.59 14.58 16.15
N VAL A 192 19.21 15.59 15.38
CA VAL A 192 19.87 15.90 14.11
C VAL A 192 21.35 16.24 14.41
N ARG A 193 22.25 15.78 13.53
CA ARG A 193 23.68 16.04 13.64
C ARG A 193 23.95 17.52 13.79
N GLU A 194 24.74 17.89 14.79
CA GLU A 194 25.37 19.20 14.84
C GLU A 194 26.39 19.31 13.69
N SER A 195 26.30 20.40 12.96
CA SER A 195 27.20 20.72 11.84
C SER A 195 28.64 20.99 12.33
#